data_37e10917fa1b9c332460207e7ba84ca6
#
_entry.id   37e10917fa1b9c332460207e7ba84ca6
#
_cell.length_a   1.000
_cell.length_b   1.000
_cell.length_c   1.000
_cell.angle_alpha   90.00
_cell.angle_beta   90.00
_cell.angle_gamma   90.00
#
_symmetry.space_group_name_H-M   'P 1'
#
loop_
_entity.id
_entity.type
_entity.pdbx_description
1 polymer ?
#
loop_
_entity_poly.entity_id
_entity_poly.type
_entity_poly.pdbx_seq_one_letter_code
_entity_poly.pdbx_strand_id
1 'polypeptide(L)'
;MGSENAPGRLRFDFPSTGPVGDAVLRDVEARVNDVLSADLEVMAQVMTLDEARNFGAMALFGEKYGSEVRVISVGDWAHELCGGTHAQRSGQLGVVTFLSEGSIGAGVRRVEALVGVDAYRHLAREHVLVDQLTEMVKARPEELPERIESIITRLKDAERELQRYKSAQLTSNVEGVIGEGRDLGPFRIWTYRAPDGTSAGDLRELALRGRATARPDMGVGMVGAAVEDGRVALVGVVNDRARELGLTAKALLDAALPAVDGRGGGKDDIAQGGGTRPEGLDDAFAAVQAAVAALAGES
;
A
#
# COMPACT_ATOMS: atom_id res chain seq x y z
N MET A 1 27.03 -23.19 -2.81
CA MET A 1 26.43 -23.16 -1.47
C MET A 1 27.51 -22.83 -0.49
N GLY A 2 27.29 -21.93 0.42
CA GLY A 2 28.27 -21.52 1.42
C GLY A 2 27.59 -21.23 2.75
N SER A 3 28.35 -21.41 3.82
CA SER A 3 27.98 -20.88 5.12
C SER A 3 29.02 -19.82 5.52
N GLU A 4 28.57 -18.85 6.30
CA GLU A 4 29.46 -17.86 6.90
C GLU A 4 29.12 -17.77 8.38
N ASN A 5 30.15 -18.07 9.20
CA ASN A 5 30.09 -17.90 10.64
C ASN A 5 31.00 -16.73 11.00
N ALA A 6 30.39 -15.62 11.42
CA ALA A 6 31.10 -14.43 11.88
C ALA A 6 30.68 -14.14 13.34
N PRO A 7 31.46 -13.34 14.10
CA PRO A 7 31.03 -12.93 15.42
C PRO A 7 29.63 -12.30 15.37
N GLY A 8 28.73 -12.88 16.14
CA GLY A 8 27.33 -12.40 16.23
C GLY A 8 26.41 -12.71 15.05
N ARG A 9 26.90 -13.35 13.98
CA ARG A 9 26.11 -13.59 12.75
C ARG A 9 26.35 -14.98 12.17
N LEU A 10 25.28 -15.59 11.68
CA LEU A 10 25.28 -16.83 10.90
C LEU A 10 24.57 -16.56 9.56
N ARG A 11 25.15 -17.09 8.49
CA ARG A 11 24.52 -17.21 7.18
C ARG A 11 24.67 -18.64 6.69
N PHE A 12 23.56 -19.24 6.27
CA PHE A 12 23.55 -20.62 5.81
C PHE A 12 22.77 -20.75 4.49
N ASP A 13 23.48 -21.25 3.46
CA ASP A 13 22.91 -21.48 2.12
C ASP A 13 22.64 -22.98 1.95
N PHE A 14 21.43 -23.32 1.52
CA PHE A 14 20.97 -24.70 1.38
C PHE A 14 20.13 -24.91 0.11
N PRO A 15 20.12 -26.14 -0.46
CA PRO A 15 19.29 -26.47 -1.60
C PRO A 15 17.82 -26.57 -1.16
N SER A 16 16.92 -25.90 -1.89
CA SER A 16 15.49 -26.05 -1.70
C SER A 16 14.73 -25.66 -2.96
N THR A 17 13.67 -26.37 -3.26
CA THR A 17 12.79 -26.11 -4.40
C THR A 17 11.77 -25.01 -4.15
N GLY A 18 11.58 -24.60 -2.89
CA GLY A 18 10.61 -23.58 -2.50
C GLY A 18 10.99 -22.89 -1.18
N PRO A 19 10.26 -21.86 -0.78
CA PRO A 19 10.48 -21.16 0.49
C PRO A 19 10.27 -22.09 1.69
N VAL A 20 11.04 -21.87 2.73
CA VAL A 20 10.80 -22.51 4.03
C VAL A 20 9.65 -21.75 4.71
N GLY A 21 8.59 -22.47 5.08
CA GLY A 21 7.46 -21.86 5.76
C GLY A 21 7.83 -21.32 7.14
N ASP A 22 7.23 -20.21 7.53
CA ASP A 22 7.50 -19.52 8.81
C ASP A 22 7.36 -20.44 10.04
N ALA A 23 6.42 -21.38 9.99
CA ALA A 23 6.24 -22.36 11.07
C ALA A 23 7.45 -23.28 11.23
N VAL A 24 8.06 -23.70 10.10
CA VAL A 24 9.26 -24.53 10.11
C VAL A 24 10.48 -23.72 10.61
N LEU A 25 10.60 -22.46 10.18
CA LEU A 25 11.67 -21.58 10.67
C LEU A 25 11.58 -21.37 12.18
N ARG A 26 10.40 -21.12 12.71
CA ARG A 26 10.16 -21.02 14.16
C ARG A 26 10.49 -22.30 14.91
N ASP A 27 10.12 -23.48 14.38
CA ASP A 27 10.44 -24.78 14.98
C ASP A 27 11.96 -25.02 15.00
N VAL A 28 12.66 -24.70 13.90
CA VAL A 28 14.12 -24.83 13.83
C VAL A 28 14.82 -23.86 14.80
N GLU A 29 14.37 -22.61 14.87
CA GLU A 29 14.91 -21.63 15.82
C GLU A 29 14.73 -22.10 17.27
N ALA A 30 13.54 -22.61 17.61
CA ALA A 30 13.27 -23.15 18.94
C ALA A 30 14.18 -24.33 19.27
N ARG A 31 14.31 -25.31 18.36
CA ARG A 31 15.18 -26.48 18.56
C ARG A 31 16.66 -26.12 18.69
N VAL A 32 17.14 -25.16 17.90
CA VAL A 32 18.52 -24.66 18.03
C VAL A 32 18.71 -24.07 19.41
N ASN A 33 17.80 -23.22 19.89
CA ASN A 33 17.93 -22.60 21.21
C ASN A 33 17.77 -23.62 22.37
N ASP A 34 16.99 -24.67 22.21
CA ASP A 34 16.93 -25.79 23.17
C ASP A 34 18.29 -26.48 23.31
N VAL A 35 18.96 -26.79 22.19
CA VAL A 35 20.32 -27.39 22.18
C VAL A 35 21.36 -26.46 22.79
N LEU A 36 21.27 -25.16 22.50
CA LEU A 36 22.17 -24.17 23.11
C LEU A 36 21.95 -24.06 24.63
N SER A 37 20.70 -24.07 25.08
CA SER A 37 20.31 -24.00 26.48
C SER A 37 20.69 -25.27 27.27
N ALA A 38 20.74 -26.44 26.59
CA ALA A 38 21.18 -27.69 27.21
C ALA A 38 22.68 -27.73 27.49
N ASP A 39 23.44 -26.74 26.97
CA ASP A 39 24.88 -26.60 27.19
C ASP A 39 25.66 -27.90 26.94
N LEU A 40 25.43 -28.56 25.80
CA LEU A 40 26.03 -29.83 25.41
C LEU A 40 27.55 -29.67 25.17
N GLU A 41 28.32 -30.68 25.55
CA GLU A 41 29.76 -30.72 25.26
C GLU A 41 29.98 -30.86 23.75
N VAL A 42 31.00 -30.15 23.24
CA VAL A 42 31.40 -30.21 21.85
C VAL A 42 32.77 -30.90 21.78
N MET A 43 32.80 -32.13 21.26
CA MET A 43 34.01 -32.93 21.17
C MET A 43 34.49 -33.07 19.72
N ALA A 44 35.80 -33.15 19.56
CA ALA A 44 36.42 -33.41 18.28
C ALA A 44 37.20 -34.76 18.34
N GLN A 45 36.90 -35.62 17.38
CA GLN A 45 37.58 -36.94 17.27
C GLN A 45 38.11 -37.12 15.85
N VAL A 46 39.28 -37.73 15.71
CA VAL A 46 39.81 -38.11 14.40
C VAL A 46 39.62 -39.61 14.24
N MET A 47 39.04 -40.01 13.12
CA MET A 47 38.75 -41.39 12.79
C MET A 47 38.79 -41.62 11.28
N THR A 48 38.71 -42.86 10.83
CA THR A 48 38.59 -43.14 9.41
C THR A 48 37.25 -42.69 8.85
N LEU A 49 37.20 -42.42 7.54
CA LEU A 49 35.93 -41.98 6.88
C LEU A 49 34.82 -43.05 7.03
N ASP A 50 35.17 -44.33 7.03
CA ASP A 50 34.19 -45.41 7.19
C ASP A 50 33.68 -45.51 8.64
N GLU A 51 34.54 -45.30 9.64
CA GLU A 51 34.12 -45.18 11.04
C GLU A 51 33.18 -43.99 11.24
N ALA A 52 33.50 -42.82 10.67
CA ALA A 52 32.68 -41.63 10.76
C ALA A 52 31.29 -41.83 10.13
N ARG A 53 31.22 -42.52 9.00
CA ARG A 53 29.91 -42.87 8.38
C ARG A 53 29.11 -43.84 9.27
N ASN A 54 29.75 -44.85 9.83
CA ASN A 54 29.09 -45.77 10.75
C ASN A 54 28.67 -45.10 12.06
N PHE A 55 29.40 -44.07 12.48
CA PHE A 55 29.06 -43.22 13.63
C PHE A 55 27.88 -42.28 13.35
N GLY A 56 27.45 -42.17 12.08
CA GLY A 56 26.32 -41.31 11.67
C GLY A 56 26.72 -39.84 11.44
N ALA A 57 28.00 -39.58 11.24
CA ALA A 57 28.46 -38.22 10.98
C ALA A 57 28.00 -37.73 9.61
N MET A 58 27.42 -36.52 9.58
CA MET A 58 27.04 -35.86 8.35
C MET A 58 28.23 -35.28 7.62
N ALA A 59 28.35 -35.56 6.31
CA ALA A 59 29.32 -35.00 5.42
C ALA A 59 28.72 -33.88 4.60
N LEU A 60 29.35 -32.72 4.52
CA LEU A 60 28.95 -31.65 3.65
C LEU A 60 29.05 -32.05 2.19
N PHE A 61 28.01 -31.80 1.41
CA PHE A 61 27.95 -32.17 0.00
C PHE A 61 29.01 -31.42 -0.83
N GLY A 62 29.81 -32.19 -1.58
CA GLY A 62 30.80 -31.64 -2.51
C GLY A 62 32.21 -31.48 -1.97
N GLU A 63 32.49 -31.80 -0.73
CA GLU A 63 33.83 -31.88 -0.18
C GLU A 63 34.52 -33.25 -0.45
N LYS A 64 35.81 -33.23 -0.74
CA LYS A 64 36.62 -34.44 -0.88
C LYS A 64 37.31 -34.72 0.45
N TYR A 65 36.93 -35.81 1.09
CA TYR A 65 37.51 -36.24 2.34
C TYR A 65 38.68 -37.21 2.14
N GLY A 66 39.69 -37.10 2.96
CA GLY A 66 40.80 -38.06 3.02
C GLY A 66 40.39 -39.38 3.69
N SER A 67 41.37 -40.26 3.90
CA SER A 67 41.16 -41.52 4.63
C SER A 67 40.87 -41.29 6.11
N GLU A 68 41.39 -40.21 6.69
CA GLU A 68 41.14 -39.77 8.06
C GLU A 68 40.37 -38.45 8.03
N VAL A 69 39.36 -38.34 8.89
CA VAL A 69 38.44 -37.19 9.00
C VAL A 69 38.29 -36.77 10.46
N ARG A 70 38.02 -35.49 10.68
CA ARG A 70 37.71 -34.96 11.99
C ARG A 70 36.19 -34.86 12.13
N VAL A 71 35.66 -35.59 13.11
CA VAL A 71 34.21 -35.54 13.48
C VAL A 71 34.04 -34.60 14.65
N ILE A 72 33.14 -33.68 14.54
CA ILE A 72 32.67 -32.83 15.63
C ILE A 72 31.35 -33.39 16.11
N SER A 73 31.24 -33.64 17.40
CA SER A 73 30.03 -34.11 18.06
C SER A 73 29.53 -33.04 19.04
N VAL A 74 28.21 -32.71 18.95
CA VAL A 74 27.54 -31.85 19.92
C VAL A 74 26.66 -32.77 20.79
N GLY A 75 27.21 -33.23 21.91
CA GLY A 75 26.62 -34.31 22.67
C GLY A 75 26.27 -35.50 21.78
N ASP A 76 25.12 -36.11 22.02
CA ASP A 76 24.53 -37.15 21.16
C ASP A 76 23.54 -36.57 20.10
N TRP A 77 23.46 -35.26 20.00
CA TRP A 77 22.45 -34.60 19.14
C TRP A 77 22.89 -34.50 17.68
N ALA A 78 24.14 -34.17 17.41
CA ALA A 78 24.65 -34.03 16.06
C ALA A 78 26.13 -34.44 15.95
N HIS A 79 26.47 -35.06 14.81
CA HIS A 79 27.85 -35.41 14.43
C HIS A 79 28.10 -34.90 13.01
N GLU A 80 29.20 -34.15 12.80
CA GLU A 80 29.51 -33.56 11.51
C GLU A 80 30.98 -33.62 11.18
N LEU A 81 31.30 -33.85 9.90
CA LEU A 81 32.69 -33.76 9.43
C LEU A 81 33.08 -32.28 9.28
N CYS A 82 33.91 -31.76 10.16
CA CYS A 82 34.31 -30.37 10.14
C CYS A 82 35.75 -30.16 10.60
N GLY A 83 36.54 -29.48 9.77
CA GLY A 83 37.93 -29.10 10.06
C GLY A 83 38.09 -27.75 10.79
N GLY A 84 36.96 -27.00 10.98
CA GLY A 84 36.97 -25.66 11.58
C GLY A 84 37.21 -25.64 13.08
N THR A 85 37.24 -24.42 13.64
CA THR A 85 37.28 -24.18 15.08
C THR A 85 35.88 -24.20 15.64
N HIS A 86 35.67 -24.74 16.83
CA HIS A 86 34.38 -24.88 17.49
C HIS A 86 34.41 -24.37 18.93
N ALA A 87 33.27 -23.93 19.43
CA ALA A 87 33.05 -23.72 20.86
C ALA A 87 33.24 -25.06 21.59
N GLN A 88 33.59 -25.03 22.87
CA GLN A 88 33.72 -26.24 23.69
C GLN A 88 32.40 -26.77 24.20
N ARG A 89 31.38 -25.88 24.27
CA ARG A 89 30.01 -26.19 24.73
C ARG A 89 29.02 -25.38 23.91
N SER A 90 27.85 -25.97 23.64
CA SER A 90 26.78 -25.32 22.86
C SER A 90 26.32 -24.02 23.52
N GLY A 91 26.20 -23.96 24.84
CA GLY A 91 25.74 -22.79 25.58
C GLY A 91 26.66 -21.55 25.45
N GLN A 92 27.92 -21.72 25.06
CA GLN A 92 28.84 -20.59 24.82
C GLN A 92 28.37 -19.66 23.68
N LEU A 93 27.54 -20.13 22.77
CA LEU A 93 27.02 -19.33 21.66
C LEU A 93 25.92 -18.36 22.10
N GLY A 94 25.24 -18.65 23.21
CA GLY A 94 24.09 -17.87 23.65
C GLY A 94 22.83 -18.13 22.80
N VAL A 95 21.97 -17.12 22.69
CA VAL A 95 20.72 -17.22 21.93
C VAL A 95 20.96 -17.02 20.42
N VAL A 96 20.17 -17.71 19.60
CA VAL A 96 20.11 -17.51 18.14
C VAL A 96 18.73 -17.02 17.76
N THR A 97 18.65 -16.01 16.89
CA THR A 97 17.38 -15.57 16.28
C THR A 97 17.53 -15.41 14.78
N PHE A 98 16.53 -15.91 14.03
CA PHE A 98 16.53 -15.79 12.58
C PHE A 98 16.08 -14.40 12.15
N LEU A 99 16.78 -13.81 11.18
CA LEU A 99 16.45 -12.53 10.61
C LEU A 99 15.63 -12.65 9.34
N SER A 100 16.03 -13.57 8.47
CA SER A 100 15.43 -13.72 7.15
C SER A 100 15.66 -15.10 6.56
N GLU A 101 14.78 -15.49 5.65
CA GLU A 101 14.91 -16.60 4.73
C GLU A 101 14.59 -16.10 3.33
N GLY A 102 15.41 -16.42 2.33
CA GLY A 102 15.19 -15.92 0.98
C GLY A 102 15.90 -16.72 -0.10
N SER A 103 15.47 -16.55 -1.36
CA SER A 103 16.14 -17.13 -2.53
C SER A 103 17.37 -16.32 -2.89
N ILE A 104 18.48 -16.99 -3.17
CA ILE A 104 19.73 -16.39 -3.67
C ILE A 104 20.12 -16.87 -5.06
N GLY A 105 19.30 -17.76 -5.65
CA GLY A 105 19.49 -18.32 -6.99
C GLY A 105 18.55 -19.49 -7.24
N ALA A 106 18.59 -20.05 -8.44
CA ALA A 106 17.77 -21.18 -8.80
C ALA A 106 18.05 -22.39 -7.90
N GLY A 107 17.05 -22.81 -7.12
CA GLY A 107 17.15 -23.97 -6.24
C GLY A 107 18.05 -23.78 -5.01
N VAL A 108 18.45 -22.56 -4.67
CA VAL A 108 19.27 -22.26 -3.49
C VAL A 108 18.62 -21.18 -2.64
N ARG A 109 18.51 -21.45 -1.37
CA ARG A 109 17.96 -20.53 -0.38
C ARG A 109 18.98 -20.22 0.72
N ARG A 110 18.76 -19.11 1.40
CA ARG A 110 19.63 -18.59 2.47
C ARG A 110 18.81 -18.28 3.70
N VAL A 111 19.29 -18.71 4.85
CA VAL A 111 18.85 -18.24 6.16
C VAL A 111 19.97 -17.37 6.74
N GLU A 112 19.59 -16.24 7.31
CA GLU A 112 20.46 -15.36 8.10
C GLU A 112 19.97 -15.33 9.54
N ALA A 113 20.91 -15.39 10.48
CA ALA A 113 20.61 -15.35 11.90
C ALA A 113 21.61 -14.48 12.66
N LEU A 114 21.18 -13.94 13.78
CA LEU A 114 22.04 -13.34 14.79
C LEU A 114 22.32 -14.36 15.90
N VAL A 115 23.49 -14.21 16.53
CA VAL A 115 23.97 -15.14 17.55
C VAL A 115 24.44 -14.37 18.78
N GLY A 116 24.15 -14.87 19.97
CA GLY A 116 24.63 -14.33 21.24
C GLY A 116 24.15 -12.92 21.54
N VAL A 117 25.07 -12.02 21.85
CA VAL A 117 24.77 -10.64 22.24
C VAL A 117 24.06 -9.86 21.13
N ASP A 118 24.34 -10.12 19.87
CA ASP A 118 23.71 -9.41 18.77
C ASP A 118 22.26 -9.88 18.56
N ALA A 119 21.97 -11.18 18.77
CA ALA A 119 20.59 -11.68 18.85
C ALA A 119 19.83 -11.05 20.02
N TYR A 120 20.43 -10.99 21.19
CA TYR A 120 19.82 -10.33 22.35
C TYR A 120 19.51 -8.85 22.07
N ARG A 121 20.45 -8.11 21.49
CA ARG A 121 20.25 -6.69 21.16
C ARG A 121 19.14 -6.48 20.13
N HIS A 122 18.99 -7.41 19.20
CA HIS A 122 17.90 -7.38 18.21
C HIS A 122 16.54 -7.55 18.91
N LEU A 123 16.38 -8.60 19.70
CA LEU A 123 15.15 -8.87 20.47
C LEU A 123 14.82 -7.75 21.45
N ALA A 124 15.83 -7.18 22.12
CA ALA A 124 15.64 -6.04 23.02
C ALA A 124 15.11 -4.80 22.28
N ARG A 125 15.54 -4.54 21.04
CA ARG A 125 15.00 -3.44 20.23
C ARG A 125 13.56 -3.69 19.82
N GLU A 126 13.22 -4.91 19.44
CA GLU A 126 11.84 -5.28 19.11
C GLU A 126 10.93 -5.09 20.34
N HIS A 127 11.39 -5.47 21.54
CA HIS A 127 10.65 -5.24 22.77
C HIS A 127 10.37 -3.75 23.00
N VAL A 128 11.39 -2.89 22.85
CA VAL A 128 11.21 -1.43 23.00
C VAL A 128 10.20 -0.88 21.99
N LEU A 129 10.22 -1.37 20.74
CA LEU A 129 9.23 -0.95 19.74
C LEU A 129 7.81 -1.40 20.09
N VAL A 130 7.65 -2.61 20.61
CA VAL A 130 6.36 -3.10 21.11
C VAL A 130 5.86 -2.24 22.28
N ASP A 131 6.73 -1.90 23.23
CA ASP A 131 6.38 -1.02 24.36
C ASP A 131 5.91 0.36 23.88
N GLN A 132 6.62 0.97 22.92
CA GLN A 132 6.21 2.24 22.34
C GLN A 132 4.83 2.14 21.66
N LEU A 133 4.57 1.08 20.93
CA LEU A 133 3.26 0.86 20.30
C LEU A 133 2.16 0.68 21.32
N THR A 134 2.39 -0.08 22.40
CA THR A 134 1.42 -0.28 23.49
C THR A 134 1.06 1.02 24.20
N GLU A 135 2.05 1.89 24.43
CA GLU A 135 1.83 3.21 25.00
C GLU A 135 1.00 4.10 24.06
N MET A 136 1.32 4.12 22.77
CA MET A 136 0.61 4.94 21.78
C MET A 136 -0.87 4.56 21.66
N VAL A 137 -1.17 3.26 21.59
CA VAL A 137 -2.55 2.78 21.39
C VAL A 137 -3.27 2.44 22.69
N LYS A 138 -2.59 2.53 23.84
CA LYS A 138 -3.10 2.22 25.19
C LYS A 138 -3.71 0.80 25.26
N ALA A 139 -2.93 -0.18 24.85
CA ALA A 139 -3.31 -1.58 24.85
C ALA A 139 -2.16 -2.43 25.42
N ARG A 140 -2.43 -3.67 25.83
CA ARG A 140 -1.38 -4.64 26.18
C ARG A 140 -0.74 -5.21 24.91
N PRO A 141 0.49 -5.76 24.97
CA PRO A 141 1.17 -6.34 23.80
C PRO A 141 0.31 -7.34 23.03
N GLU A 142 -0.40 -8.21 23.74
CA GLU A 142 -1.22 -9.26 23.14
C GLU A 142 -2.47 -8.70 22.43
N GLU A 143 -2.91 -7.50 22.83
CA GLU A 143 -4.09 -6.82 22.28
C GLU A 143 -3.75 -5.89 21.09
N LEU A 144 -2.46 -5.69 20.79
CA LEU A 144 -2.01 -4.75 19.76
C LEU A 144 -2.64 -4.99 18.37
N PRO A 145 -2.67 -6.23 17.84
CA PRO A 145 -3.24 -6.49 16.53
C PRO A 145 -4.71 -6.07 16.44
N GLU A 146 -5.51 -6.50 17.39
CA GLU A 146 -6.95 -6.18 17.46
C GLU A 146 -7.19 -4.69 17.66
N ARG A 147 -6.38 -4.04 18.50
CA ARG A 147 -6.49 -2.60 18.75
C ARG A 147 -6.17 -1.77 17.52
N ILE A 148 -5.13 -2.13 16.79
CA ILE A 148 -4.75 -1.46 15.54
C ILE A 148 -5.84 -1.66 14.48
N GLU A 149 -6.36 -2.87 14.31
CA GLU A 149 -7.45 -3.15 13.38
C GLU A 149 -8.71 -2.34 13.70
N SER A 150 -9.06 -2.24 14.99
CA SER A 150 -10.17 -1.40 15.46
C SER A 150 -9.96 0.08 15.12
N ILE A 151 -8.75 0.61 15.30
CA ILE A 151 -8.42 2.01 14.98
C ILE A 151 -8.54 2.26 13.47
N ILE A 152 -8.01 1.36 12.63
CA ILE A 152 -8.10 1.46 11.17
C ILE A 152 -9.56 1.41 10.71
N THR A 153 -10.37 0.53 11.28
CA THR A 153 -11.79 0.41 10.94
C THR A 153 -12.54 1.68 11.32
N ARG A 154 -12.34 2.18 12.54
CA ARG A 154 -12.98 3.43 13.00
C ARG A 154 -12.55 4.64 12.17
N LEU A 155 -11.30 4.71 11.74
CA LEU A 155 -10.83 5.78 10.85
C LEU A 155 -11.58 5.73 9.51
N LYS A 156 -11.66 4.57 8.87
CA LYS A 156 -12.42 4.39 7.62
C LYS A 156 -13.89 4.75 7.75
N ASP A 157 -14.52 4.40 8.86
CA ASP A 157 -15.93 4.71 9.09
C ASP A 157 -16.13 6.21 9.32
N ALA A 158 -15.24 6.86 10.08
CA ALA A 158 -15.27 8.30 10.28
C ALA A 158 -15.05 9.08 8.97
N GLU A 159 -14.13 8.64 8.11
CA GLU A 159 -13.90 9.22 6.79
C GLU A 159 -15.14 9.10 5.89
N ARG A 160 -15.80 7.93 5.89
CA ARG A 160 -17.05 7.70 5.13
C ARG A 160 -18.19 8.58 5.64
N GLU A 161 -18.32 8.73 6.96
CA GLU A 161 -19.34 9.56 7.57
C GLU A 161 -19.11 11.04 7.24
N LEU A 162 -17.86 11.51 7.35
CA LEU A 162 -17.48 12.86 6.96
C LEU A 162 -17.81 13.14 5.49
N GLN A 163 -17.51 12.19 4.60
CA GLN A 163 -17.85 12.32 3.18
C GLN A 163 -19.37 12.40 2.96
N ARG A 164 -20.15 11.58 3.67
CA ARG A 164 -21.62 11.64 3.61
C ARG A 164 -22.15 13.00 4.08
N TYR A 165 -21.63 13.54 5.18
CA TYR A 165 -22.02 14.87 5.67
C TYR A 165 -21.69 15.98 4.66
N LYS A 166 -20.48 15.95 4.08
CA LYS A 166 -20.10 16.90 3.03
C LYS A 166 -21.03 16.84 1.82
N SER A 167 -21.31 15.64 1.31
CA SER A 167 -22.25 15.45 0.18
C SER A 167 -23.66 15.91 0.52
N ALA A 168 -24.16 15.57 1.71
CA ALA A 168 -25.49 16.01 2.15
C ALA A 168 -25.58 17.54 2.28
N GLN A 169 -24.56 18.18 2.79
CA GLN A 169 -24.50 19.65 2.90
C GLN A 169 -24.51 20.33 1.53
N LEU A 170 -23.74 19.82 0.57
CA LEU A 170 -23.71 20.32 -0.81
C LEU A 170 -25.09 20.19 -1.47
N THR A 171 -25.76 19.07 -1.27
CA THR A 171 -27.04 18.78 -1.91
C THR A 171 -28.26 19.44 -1.20
N SER A 172 -28.13 19.86 0.05
CA SER A 172 -29.18 20.56 0.79
C SER A 172 -29.33 22.04 0.41
N ASN A 173 -28.27 22.64 -0.16
CA ASN A 173 -28.24 24.05 -0.56
C ASN A 173 -27.81 24.21 -2.02
N VAL A 174 -28.47 23.49 -2.92
CA VAL A 174 -28.18 23.50 -4.37
C VAL A 174 -28.18 24.91 -4.94
N GLU A 175 -29.24 25.69 -4.62
CA GLU A 175 -29.42 27.07 -5.11
C GLU A 175 -28.28 28.00 -4.61
N GLY A 176 -27.89 27.87 -3.36
CA GLY A 176 -26.78 28.66 -2.79
C GLY A 176 -25.40 28.35 -3.38
N VAL A 177 -25.19 27.10 -3.84
CA VAL A 177 -23.94 26.70 -4.47
C VAL A 177 -23.90 27.06 -5.95
N ILE A 178 -24.99 26.86 -6.66
CA ILE A 178 -25.11 27.10 -8.12
C ILE A 178 -25.23 28.59 -8.43
N GLY A 179 -25.85 29.37 -7.54
CA GLY A 179 -26.09 30.78 -7.75
C GLY A 179 -27.18 31.08 -8.83
N GLU A 180 -27.14 32.29 -9.38
CA GLU A 180 -28.08 32.73 -10.41
C GLU A 180 -27.61 32.33 -11.81
N GLY A 181 -28.52 31.78 -12.62
CA GLY A 181 -28.27 31.51 -14.04
C GLY A 181 -28.31 32.74 -14.90
N ARG A 182 -27.53 32.75 -15.96
CA ARG A 182 -27.51 33.83 -16.98
C ARG A 182 -28.38 33.43 -18.16
N ASP A 183 -29.27 34.32 -18.55
CA ASP A 183 -30.08 34.16 -19.77
C ASP A 183 -29.27 34.56 -21.02
N LEU A 184 -29.22 33.66 -21.99
CA LEU A 184 -28.58 33.84 -23.28
C LEU A 184 -29.52 33.37 -24.39
N GLY A 185 -30.32 34.26 -24.93
CA GLY A 185 -31.35 33.95 -25.89
C GLY A 185 -32.34 32.89 -25.39
N PRO A 186 -32.50 31.74 -26.06
CA PRO A 186 -33.38 30.66 -25.65
C PRO A 186 -32.79 29.78 -24.53
N PHE A 187 -31.62 30.10 -24.05
CA PHE A 187 -30.91 29.32 -23.04
C PHE A 187 -30.78 30.04 -21.72
N ARG A 188 -30.81 29.29 -20.61
CA ARG A 188 -30.36 29.70 -19.29
C ARG A 188 -29.17 28.85 -18.87
N ILE A 189 -28.03 29.49 -18.59
CA ILE A 189 -26.77 28.83 -18.33
C ILE A 189 -26.30 29.14 -16.91
N TRP A 190 -25.89 28.11 -16.20
CA TRP A 190 -25.18 28.19 -14.92
C TRP A 190 -23.75 27.74 -15.08
N THR A 191 -22.84 28.59 -14.61
CA THR A 191 -21.45 28.25 -14.40
C THR A 191 -21.16 28.45 -12.91
N TYR A 192 -20.69 27.42 -12.23
CA TYR A 192 -20.47 27.50 -10.79
C TYR A 192 -19.24 26.73 -10.36
N ARG A 193 -18.57 27.24 -9.33
CA ARG A 193 -17.48 26.54 -8.62
C ARG A 193 -18.04 25.97 -7.32
N ALA A 194 -18.00 24.65 -7.18
CA ALA A 194 -18.28 23.96 -5.94
C ALA A 194 -17.13 24.18 -4.94
N PRO A 195 -17.35 24.06 -3.63
CA PRO A 195 -16.31 24.15 -2.64
C PRO A 195 -15.13 23.21 -2.94
N ASP A 196 -13.91 23.65 -2.65
CA ASP A 196 -12.71 22.84 -2.85
C ASP A 196 -12.79 21.54 -2.04
N GLY A 197 -12.31 20.43 -2.63
CA GLY A 197 -12.45 19.08 -2.08
C GLY A 197 -13.79 18.41 -2.36
N THR A 198 -14.67 19.03 -3.20
CA THR A 198 -15.87 18.36 -3.74
C THR A 198 -15.44 17.29 -4.72
N SER A 199 -15.86 16.04 -4.48
CA SER A 199 -15.54 14.93 -5.39
C SER A 199 -16.23 15.08 -6.74
N ALA A 200 -15.67 14.49 -7.79
CA ALA A 200 -16.30 14.48 -9.11
C ALA A 200 -17.70 13.83 -9.10
N GLY A 201 -17.95 12.86 -8.20
CA GLY A 201 -19.23 12.23 -7.98
C GLY A 201 -20.27 13.20 -7.39
N ASP A 202 -19.87 13.92 -6.33
CA ASP A 202 -20.74 14.93 -5.68
C ASP A 202 -21.03 16.10 -6.63
N LEU A 203 -20.02 16.55 -7.38
CA LEU A 203 -20.17 17.60 -8.39
C LEU A 203 -21.20 17.20 -9.47
N ARG A 204 -21.15 15.93 -9.91
CA ARG A 204 -22.11 15.38 -10.86
C ARG A 204 -23.52 15.35 -10.28
N GLU A 205 -23.68 14.90 -9.03
CA GLU A 205 -24.98 14.88 -8.36
C GLU A 205 -25.54 16.29 -8.21
N LEU A 206 -24.73 17.26 -7.83
CA LEU A 206 -25.11 18.67 -7.71
C LEU A 206 -25.60 19.23 -9.06
N ALA A 207 -24.86 18.97 -10.15
CA ALA A 207 -25.26 19.40 -11.50
C ALA A 207 -26.59 18.77 -11.96
N LEU A 208 -26.80 17.48 -11.70
CA LEU A 208 -28.06 16.80 -12.04
C LEU A 208 -29.24 17.32 -11.24
N ARG A 209 -29.07 17.59 -9.95
CA ARG A 209 -30.11 18.19 -9.10
C ARG A 209 -30.44 19.62 -9.55
N GLY A 210 -29.41 20.45 -9.81
CA GLY A 210 -29.59 21.79 -10.32
C GLY A 210 -30.38 21.81 -11.65
N ARG A 211 -30.03 20.90 -12.59
CA ARG A 211 -30.78 20.72 -13.83
C ARG A 211 -32.26 20.39 -13.59
N ALA A 212 -32.58 19.58 -12.58
CA ALA A 212 -33.93 19.17 -12.27
C ALA A 212 -34.79 20.30 -11.66
N THR A 213 -34.19 21.33 -11.06
CA THR A 213 -34.89 22.50 -10.51
C THR A 213 -35.18 23.57 -11.57
N ALA A 214 -34.60 23.45 -12.74
CA ALA A 214 -34.73 24.45 -13.82
C ALA A 214 -36.06 24.35 -14.55
N ARG A 215 -36.53 25.48 -15.12
CA ARG A 215 -37.78 25.56 -15.85
C ARG A 215 -37.72 24.68 -17.12
N PRO A 216 -38.75 23.85 -17.39
CA PRO A 216 -38.75 22.93 -18.51
C PRO A 216 -38.95 23.60 -19.89
N ASP A 217 -39.44 24.84 -19.91
CA ASP A 217 -39.75 25.62 -21.11
C ASP A 217 -38.52 26.29 -21.76
N MET A 218 -37.44 26.40 -21.02
CA MET A 218 -36.14 26.94 -21.52
C MET A 218 -35.11 25.87 -21.73
N GLY A 219 -34.17 26.13 -22.68
CA GLY A 219 -32.93 25.35 -22.80
C GLY A 219 -32.05 25.61 -21.61
N VAL A 220 -31.71 24.57 -20.85
CA VAL A 220 -30.88 24.67 -19.65
C VAL A 220 -29.57 23.99 -19.82
N GLY A 221 -28.48 24.71 -19.54
CA GLY A 221 -27.15 24.18 -19.47
C GLY A 221 -26.44 24.56 -18.16
N MET A 222 -25.72 23.63 -17.61
CA MET A 222 -24.92 23.85 -16.39
C MET A 222 -23.52 23.32 -16.56
N VAL A 223 -22.52 24.11 -16.15
CA VAL A 223 -21.13 23.65 -16.03
C VAL A 223 -20.66 23.90 -14.60
N GLY A 224 -20.45 22.83 -13.87
CA GLY A 224 -19.87 22.85 -12.54
C GLY A 224 -18.39 22.50 -12.56
N ALA A 225 -17.62 23.13 -11.69
CA ALA A 225 -16.23 22.85 -11.45
C ALA A 225 -15.95 22.61 -9.97
N ALA A 226 -15.02 21.74 -9.68
CA ALA A 226 -14.45 21.55 -8.34
C ALA A 226 -12.94 21.37 -8.44
N VAL A 227 -12.23 21.75 -7.37
CA VAL A 227 -10.79 21.54 -7.25
C VAL A 227 -10.54 20.60 -6.08
N GLU A 228 -9.86 19.48 -6.36
CA GLU A 228 -9.44 18.51 -5.37
C GLU A 228 -7.98 18.15 -5.64
N ASP A 229 -7.13 18.25 -4.63
CA ASP A 229 -5.68 17.99 -4.71
C ASP A 229 -4.97 18.69 -5.89
N GLY A 230 -5.35 19.97 -6.17
CA GLY A 230 -4.80 20.74 -7.26
C GLY A 230 -5.25 20.34 -8.66
N ARG A 231 -6.22 19.44 -8.77
CA ARG A 231 -6.82 19.02 -10.03
C ARG A 231 -8.22 19.58 -10.16
N VAL A 232 -8.59 19.95 -11.39
CA VAL A 232 -9.92 20.41 -11.72
C VAL A 232 -10.79 19.24 -12.15
N ALA A 233 -11.97 19.11 -11.57
CA ALA A 233 -13.06 18.30 -12.10
C ALA A 233 -14.10 19.23 -12.75
N LEU A 234 -14.60 18.88 -13.93
CA LEU A 234 -15.65 19.58 -14.66
C LEU A 234 -16.80 18.63 -14.96
N VAL A 235 -18.02 19.13 -14.79
CA VAL A 235 -19.24 18.41 -15.15
C VAL A 235 -20.17 19.36 -15.91
N GLY A 236 -20.53 18.98 -17.14
CA GLY A 236 -21.55 19.65 -17.95
C GLY A 236 -22.83 18.83 -18.03
N VAL A 237 -23.98 19.47 -17.84
CA VAL A 237 -25.30 18.84 -18.02
C VAL A 237 -26.22 19.78 -18.78
N VAL A 238 -27.13 19.23 -19.59
CA VAL A 238 -28.17 19.98 -20.31
C VAL A 238 -29.52 19.25 -20.18
N ASN A 239 -30.63 20.00 -20.29
CA ASN A 239 -31.96 19.42 -20.36
C ASN A 239 -32.35 19.04 -21.82
N ASP A 240 -33.50 18.39 -21.98
CA ASP A 240 -33.97 17.95 -23.30
C ASP A 240 -34.22 19.13 -24.23
N ARG A 241 -34.75 20.22 -23.70
CA ARG A 241 -35.01 21.43 -24.46
C ARG A 241 -33.75 22.07 -25.01
N ALA A 242 -32.66 22.08 -24.24
CA ALA A 242 -31.39 22.57 -24.73
C ALA A 242 -30.86 21.71 -25.89
N ARG A 243 -31.02 20.38 -25.82
CA ARG A 243 -30.59 19.45 -26.89
C ARG A 243 -31.39 19.64 -28.17
N GLU A 244 -32.71 19.86 -28.04
CA GLU A 244 -33.57 20.19 -29.19
C GLU A 244 -33.14 21.49 -29.89
N LEU A 245 -32.60 22.45 -29.11
CA LEU A 245 -32.07 23.72 -29.62
C LEU A 245 -30.60 23.62 -30.06
N GLY A 246 -29.99 22.41 -30.06
CA GLY A 246 -28.63 22.17 -30.55
C GLY A 246 -27.53 22.31 -29.51
N LEU A 247 -27.86 22.59 -28.25
CA LEU A 247 -26.86 22.67 -27.18
C LEU A 247 -26.67 21.30 -26.51
N THR A 248 -25.42 20.80 -26.47
CA THR A 248 -25.08 19.54 -25.82
C THR A 248 -24.15 19.76 -24.63
N ALA A 249 -24.20 18.85 -23.64
CA ALA A 249 -23.29 18.86 -22.50
C ALA A 249 -21.82 18.70 -22.95
N LYS A 250 -21.59 17.94 -24.02
CA LYS A 250 -20.27 17.79 -24.63
C LYS A 250 -19.77 19.11 -25.17
N ALA A 251 -20.58 19.89 -25.86
CA ALA A 251 -20.20 21.20 -26.41
C ALA A 251 -19.84 22.21 -25.29
N LEU A 252 -20.61 22.21 -24.19
CA LEU A 252 -20.28 23.02 -23.02
C LEU A 252 -18.92 22.64 -22.42
N LEU A 253 -18.65 21.35 -22.32
CA LEU A 253 -17.39 20.86 -21.76
C LEU A 253 -16.20 21.12 -22.69
N ASP A 254 -16.37 20.89 -24.01
CA ASP A 254 -15.33 21.15 -25.02
C ASP A 254 -14.91 22.63 -25.04
N ALA A 255 -15.83 23.57 -24.72
CA ALA A 255 -15.51 24.98 -24.57
C ALA A 255 -14.70 25.28 -23.29
N ALA A 256 -14.97 24.59 -22.20
CA ALA A 256 -14.31 24.82 -20.90
C ALA A 256 -12.91 24.18 -20.80
N LEU A 257 -12.73 23.00 -21.37
CA LEU A 257 -11.52 22.16 -21.18
C LEU A 257 -10.21 22.82 -21.56
N PRO A 258 -10.07 23.58 -22.68
CA PRO A 258 -8.82 24.20 -23.04
C PRO A 258 -8.30 25.18 -21.98
N ALA A 259 -9.18 25.88 -21.29
CA ALA A 259 -8.80 26.86 -20.28
C ALA A 259 -8.16 26.25 -19.02
N VAL A 260 -8.42 24.98 -18.75
CA VAL A 260 -7.90 24.27 -17.57
C VAL A 260 -6.84 23.20 -17.94
N ASP A 261 -6.32 23.21 -19.16
CA ASP A 261 -5.43 22.17 -19.73
C ASP A 261 -6.05 20.78 -19.56
N GLY A 262 -7.34 20.69 -19.88
CA GLY A 262 -8.16 19.55 -19.54
C GLY A 262 -8.46 18.62 -20.69
N ARG A 263 -8.97 17.43 -20.34
CA ARG A 263 -9.53 16.45 -21.25
C ARG A 263 -10.82 15.88 -20.68
N GLY A 264 -11.74 15.54 -21.54
CA GLY A 264 -13.01 14.99 -21.11
C GLY A 264 -13.85 14.48 -22.27
N GLY A 265 -15.05 14.07 -21.94
CA GLY A 265 -16.02 13.58 -22.92
C GLY A 265 -17.30 13.14 -22.22
N GLY A 266 -18.26 12.67 -23.00
CA GLY A 266 -19.54 12.23 -22.47
C GLY A 266 -20.61 12.12 -23.51
N LYS A 267 -21.85 12.07 -23.07
CA LYS A 267 -23.05 12.06 -23.91
C LYS A 267 -23.56 13.47 -24.09
N ASP A 268 -24.60 13.60 -24.92
CA ASP A 268 -25.22 14.91 -25.22
C ASP A 268 -25.92 15.52 -24.01
N ASP A 269 -26.40 14.72 -23.05
CA ASP A 269 -27.10 15.16 -21.86
C ASP A 269 -26.19 15.39 -20.65
N ILE A 270 -25.05 14.69 -20.60
CA ILE A 270 -24.06 14.78 -19.53
C ILE A 270 -22.66 14.49 -20.04
N ALA A 271 -21.71 15.34 -19.71
CA ALA A 271 -20.29 15.17 -20.03
C ALA A 271 -19.43 15.50 -18.78
N GLN A 272 -18.26 14.86 -18.69
CA GLN A 272 -17.34 15.01 -17.58
C GLN A 272 -15.90 15.16 -18.10
N GLY A 273 -15.10 15.92 -17.38
CA GLY A 273 -13.69 16.11 -17.70
C GLY A 273 -12.90 16.54 -16.50
N GLY A 274 -11.60 16.67 -16.71
CA GLY A 274 -10.69 17.16 -15.69
C GLY A 274 -9.52 17.89 -16.30
N GLY A 275 -8.87 18.75 -15.51
CA GLY A 275 -7.72 19.55 -15.91
C GLY A 275 -6.69 19.67 -14.80
N THR A 276 -5.57 20.28 -15.14
CA THR A 276 -4.43 20.45 -14.23
C THR A 276 -4.16 21.91 -13.89
N ARG A 277 -4.98 22.86 -14.39
CA ARG A 277 -4.82 24.30 -14.22
C ARG A 277 -6.05 24.94 -13.53
N PRO A 278 -6.14 24.91 -12.17
CA PRO A 278 -7.27 25.48 -11.43
C PRO A 278 -7.48 26.97 -11.63
N GLU A 279 -6.40 27.72 -11.87
CA GLU A 279 -6.46 29.16 -12.12
C GLU A 279 -7.14 29.54 -13.44
N GLY A 280 -7.34 28.59 -14.34
CA GLY A 280 -8.06 28.78 -15.60
C GLY A 280 -9.59 28.62 -15.49
N LEU A 281 -10.15 28.42 -14.30
CA LEU A 281 -11.60 28.15 -14.14
C LEU A 281 -12.48 29.33 -14.56
N ASP A 282 -12.09 30.57 -14.27
CA ASP A 282 -12.87 31.75 -14.67
C ASP A 282 -12.88 31.89 -16.19
N ASP A 283 -11.77 31.65 -16.87
CA ASP A 283 -11.66 31.63 -18.33
C ASP A 283 -12.49 30.48 -18.91
N ALA A 284 -12.51 29.31 -18.26
CA ALA A 284 -13.34 28.17 -18.66
C ALA A 284 -14.84 28.53 -18.63
N PHE A 285 -15.29 29.19 -17.58
CA PHE A 285 -16.69 29.63 -17.45
C PHE A 285 -17.04 30.73 -18.48
N ALA A 286 -16.14 31.67 -18.71
CA ALA A 286 -16.30 32.67 -19.73
C ALA A 286 -16.41 32.05 -21.15
N ALA A 287 -15.57 31.06 -21.45
CA ALA A 287 -15.60 30.33 -22.71
C ALA A 287 -16.92 29.57 -22.93
N VAL A 288 -17.47 28.95 -21.87
CA VAL A 288 -18.78 28.31 -21.92
C VAL A 288 -19.88 29.32 -22.25
N GLN A 289 -19.91 30.48 -21.58
CA GLN A 289 -20.92 31.50 -21.82
C GLN A 289 -20.78 32.06 -23.24
N ALA A 290 -19.58 32.32 -23.73
CA ALA A 290 -19.35 32.77 -25.09
C ALA A 290 -19.80 31.75 -26.16
N ALA A 291 -19.55 30.47 -25.95
CA ALA A 291 -19.97 29.41 -26.86
C ALA A 291 -21.50 29.30 -26.95
N VAL A 292 -22.19 29.48 -25.83
CA VAL A 292 -23.66 29.45 -25.83
C VAL A 292 -24.26 30.73 -26.43
N ALA A 293 -23.66 31.91 -26.18
CA ALA A 293 -24.07 33.17 -26.79
C ALA A 293 -23.98 33.12 -28.33
N ALA A 294 -22.88 32.57 -28.85
CA ALA A 294 -22.67 32.34 -30.27
C ALA A 294 -23.73 31.39 -30.87
N LEU A 295 -24.12 30.33 -30.16
CA LEU A 295 -25.19 29.42 -30.58
C LEU A 295 -26.59 30.09 -30.54
N ALA A 296 -26.80 31.00 -29.60
CA ALA A 296 -28.04 31.77 -29.47
C ALA A 296 -28.21 32.88 -30.53
N GLY A 297 -27.13 33.19 -31.31
CA GLY A 297 -27.11 34.27 -32.29
C GLY A 297 -26.93 35.67 -31.66
N GLU A 298 -26.50 35.72 -30.43
CA GLU A 298 -26.12 36.94 -29.71
C GLU A 298 -24.61 37.18 -29.93
N SER A 299 -24.28 38.19 -30.77
CA SER A 299 -22.86 38.57 -31.05
C SER A 299 -22.48 39.78 -30.21
#